data_16273b14142c766a6260674f155cf17c
#
_entry.id   16273b14142c766a6260674f155cf17c
#
_cell.length_a   1.000
_cell.length_b   1.000
_cell.length_c   1.000
_cell.angle_alpha   90.00
_cell.angle_beta   90.00
_cell.angle_gamma   90.00
#
_symmetry.space_group_name_H-M   'P 1'
#
loop_
_entity.id
_entity.type
_entity.pdbx_description
1 polymer ?
#
loop_
_entity_poly.entity_id
_entity_poly.type
_entity_poly.pdbx_seq_one_letter_code
_entity_poly.pdbx_strand_id
1 'polypeptide(L)'
;MKAFLKDDQTEICKEILAKGELQVSEKERSSNLDSQFKEIATMVADKCVNPETNRPYPVTIIEKAMKDCHYSIKPNKGVKPQALDVIKLLKEQIPLEKAQMRVKITINTGKEAKKIKEEILKLLKVKESENWDSAGTGVVTALIDPGNYKTIEDMHIKDKGSMIIEVLDLKHIELTEEIF
;
A
#
# COMPACT_ATOMS: atom_id res chain seq x y z
N MET A 1 -24.28 -2.94 -46.28
CA MET A 1 -23.24 -3.83 -45.69
C MET A 1 -23.85 -4.54 -44.51
N LYS A 2 -23.95 -5.88 -44.52
CA LYS A 2 -24.40 -6.64 -43.35
C LYS A 2 -23.24 -6.59 -42.31
N ALA A 3 -23.50 -6.08 -41.12
CA ALA A 3 -22.50 -5.97 -40.05
C ALA A 3 -22.02 -7.34 -39.55
N PHE A 4 -22.87 -8.35 -39.70
CA PHE A 4 -22.58 -9.76 -39.39
C PHE A 4 -22.80 -10.62 -40.63
N LEU A 5 -21.87 -11.54 -40.90
CA LEU A 5 -21.93 -12.48 -42.04
C LEU A 5 -22.90 -13.62 -41.83
N LYS A 6 -23.64 -13.61 -40.72
CA LYS A 6 -24.59 -14.66 -40.29
C LYS A 6 -26.00 -14.09 -40.22
N ASP A 7 -27.01 -14.93 -40.58
CA ASP A 7 -28.41 -14.55 -40.54
C ASP A 7 -29.13 -15.12 -39.31
N ASP A 8 -28.48 -16.00 -38.52
CA ASP A 8 -29.05 -16.58 -37.30
C ASP A 8 -28.88 -15.63 -36.12
N GLN A 9 -30.00 -15.22 -35.53
CA GLN A 9 -30.09 -14.28 -34.45
C GLN A 9 -29.35 -14.75 -33.17
N THR A 10 -29.40 -16.07 -32.90
CA THR A 10 -28.70 -16.66 -31.75
C THR A 10 -27.18 -16.66 -31.91
N GLU A 11 -26.68 -16.90 -33.11
CA GLU A 11 -25.24 -16.84 -33.38
C GLU A 11 -24.71 -15.41 -33.37
N ILE A 12 -25.50 -14.45 -33.88
CA ILE A 12 -25.18 -13.02 -33.82
C ILE A 12 -25.11 -12.55 -32.36
N CYS A 13 -26.08 -12.95 -31.50
CA CYS A 13 -26.04 -12.63 -30.07
C CYS A 13 -24.83 -13.22 -29.36
N LYS A 14 -24.42 -14.44 -29.66
CA LYS A 14 -23.21 -15.06 -29.11
C LYS A 14 -21.96 -14.32 -29.54
N GLU A 15 -21.90 -13.85 -30.77
CA GLU A 15 -20.76 -13.10 -31.29
C GLU A 15 -20.67 -11.70 -30.66
N ILE A 16 -21.81 -11.02 -30.46
CA ILE A 16 -21.89 -9.75 -29.72
C ILE A 16 -21.42 -9.92 -28.29
N LEU A 17 -21.86 -10.97 -27.59
CA LEU A 17 -21.45 -11.25 -26.20
C LEU A 17 -19.96 -11.61 -26.09
N ALA A 18 -19.40 -12.26 -27.11
CA ALA A 18 -18.01 -12.70 -27.11
C ALA A 18 -17.01 -11.58 -27.51
N LYS A 19 -17.41 -10.69 -28.42
CA LYS A 19 -16.52 -9.69 -29.03
C LYS A 19 -16.98 -8.24 -28.84
N GLY A 20 -18.24 -8.04 -28.41
CA GLY A 20 -18.81 -6.72 -28.22
C GLY A 20 -18.31 -6.07 -26.94
N GLU A 21 -18.13 -4.76 -26.97
CA GLU A 21 -17.87 -3.96 -25.79
C GLU A 21 -19.17 -3.31 -25.31
N LEU A 22 -19.38 -3.36 -23.98
CA LEU A 22 -20.50 -2.68 -23.36
C LEU A 22 -20.28 -1.17 -23.45
N GLN A 23 -21.14 -0.46 -24.20
CA GLN A 23 -21.08 1.01 -24.24
C GLN A 23 -21.76 1.57 -22.98
N VAL A 24 -20.95 2.11 -22.10
CA VAL A 24 -21.41 2.81 -20.90
C VAL A 24 -21.77 4.24 -21.27
N SER A 25 -22.86 4.76 -20.71
CA SER A 25 -23.28 6.15 -20.94
C SER A 25 -22.23 7.14 -20.44
N GLU A 26 -22.20 8.34 -21.02
CA GLU A 26 -21.27 9.40 -20.60
C GLU A 26 -21.42 9.75 -19.12
N LYS A 27 -22.66 9.76 -18.62
CA LYS A 27 -22.99 10.00 -17.20
C LYS A 27 -22.42 8.91 -16.29
N GLU A 28 -22.50 7.65 -16.68
CA GLU A 28 -21.93 6.53 -15.92
C GLU A 28 -20.40 6.56 -15.95
N ARG A 29 -19.80 6.92 -17.08
CA ARG A 29 -18.33 7.11 -17.18
C ARG A 29 -17.85 8.21 -16.24
N SER A 30 -18.53 9.36 -16.21
CA SER A 30 -18.20 10.46 -15.30
C SER A 30 -18.34 10.01 -13.83
N SER A 31 -19.45 9.35 -13.49
CA SER A 31 -19.66 8.84 -12.12
C SER A 31 -18.61 7.82 -11.70
N ASN A 32 -18.19 6.92 -12.61
CA ASN A 32 -17.13 5.96 -12.35
C ASN A 32 -15.78 6.64 -12.12
N LEU A 33 -15.45 7.67 -12.91
CA LEU A 33 -14.23 8.44 -12.72
C LEU A 33 -14.22 9.17 -11.37
N ASP A 34 -15.34 9.79 -10.99
CA ASP A 34 -15.47 10.44 -9.68
C ASP A 34 -15.32 9.46 -8.52
N SER A 35 -15.90 8.26 -8.67
CA SER A 35 -15.77 7.19 -7.67
C SER A 35 -14.32 6.71 -7.56
N GLN A 36 -13.65 6.46 -8.69
CA GLN A 36 -12.23 6.07 -8.71
C GLN A 36 -11.32 7.16 -8.15
N PHE A 37 -11.64 8.44 -8.40
CA PHE A 37 -10.89 9.55 -7.83
C PHE A 37 -10.93 9.54 -6.30
N LYS A 38 -12.10 9.34 -5.72
CA LYS A 38 -12.28 9.23 -4.27
C LYS A 38 -11.61 7.98 -3.70
N GLU A 39 -11.69 6.84 -4.39
CA GLU A 39 -10.99 5.62 -3.97
C GLU A 39 -9.48 5.80 -3.94
N ILE A 40 -8.91 6.44 -4.96
CA ILE A 40 -7.47 6.75 -5.00
C ILE A 40 -7.10 7.67 -3.84
N ALA A 41 -7.87 8.75 -3.61
CA ALA A 41 -7.62 9.70 -2.53
C ALA A 41 -7.70 9.02 -1.15
N THR A 42 -8.69 8.16 -0.94
CA THR A 42 -8.84 7.37 0.30
C THR A 42 -7.65 6.44 0.50
N MET A 43 -7.23 5.73 -0.55
CA MET A 43 -6.08 4.83 -0.49
C MET A 43 -4.77 5.56 -0.20
N VAL A 44 -4.59 6.78 -0.72
CA VAL A 44 -3.42 7.62 -0.42
C VAL A 44 -3.46 8.08 1.03
N ALA A 45 -4.61 8.56 1.52
CA ALA A 45 -4.80 8.98 2.91
C ALA A 45 -4.54 7.83 3.90
N ASP A 46 -4.96 6.61 3.55
CA ASP A 46 -4.73 5.44 4.37
C ASP A 46 -3.27 5.00 4.44
N LYS A 47 -2.51 5.21 3.36
CA LYS A 47 -1.12 4.75 3.24
C LYS A 47 -0.09 5.80 3.62
N CYS A 48 -0.49 7.04 3.79
CA CYS A 48 0.42 8.16 4.00
C CYS A 48 0.08 8.95 5.25
N VAL A 49 1.11 9.59 5.79
CA VAL A 49 1.05 10.46 6.96
C VAL A 49 1.83 11.74 6.69
N ASN A 50 1.53 12.77 7.45
CA ASN A 50 2.36 13.97 7.50
C ASN A 50 3.64 13.64 8.30
N PRO A 51 4.85 13.82 7.75
CA PRO A 51 6.09 13.49 8.44
C PRO A 51 6.37 14.37 9.67
N GLU A 52 5.80 15.59 9.72
CA GLU A 52 6.01 16.51 10.83
C GLU A 52 5.16 16.16 12.04
N THR A 53 3.92 15.73 11.79
CA THR A 53 2.94 15.44 12.85
C THR A 53 2.69 13.95 13.04
N ASN A 54 3.23 13.09 12.16
CA ASN A 54 2.94 11.66 12.03
C ASN A 54 1.44 11.31 12.00
N ARG A 55 0.59 12.29 11.66
CA ARG A 55 -0.87 12.11 11.57
C ARG A 55 -1.32 11.84 10.13
N PRO A 56 -2.39 11.05 9.95
CA PRO A 56 -2.96 10.81 8.63
C PRO A 56 -3.58 12.10 8.08
N TYR A 57 -3.46 12.29 6.77
CA TYR A 57 -4.16 13.36 6.09
C TYR A 57 -5.66 13.03 5.95
N PRO A 58 -6.57 14.00 6.16
CA PRO A 58 -7.95 13.88 5.75
C PRO A 58 -8.06 13.64 4.24
N VAL A 59 -8.98 12.78 3.81
CA VAL A 59 -9.20 12.47 2.39
C VAL A 59 -9.46 13.74 1.57
N THR A 60 -10.20 14.69 2.13
CA THR A 60 -10.52 15.97 1.48
C THR A 60 -9.28 16.82 1.13
N ILE A 61 -8.23 16.76 1.96
CA ILE A 61 -6.96 17.47 1.68
C ILE A 61 -6.24 16.78 0.53
N ILE A 62 -6.22 15.44 0.52
CA ILE A 62 -5.63 14.66 -0.57
C ILE A 62 -6.39 14.92 -1.89
N GLU A 63 -7.74 14.91 -1.87
CA GLU A 63 -8.54 15.22 -3.05
C GLU A 63 -8.23 16.61 -3.61
N LYS A 64 -8.10 17.61 -2.73
CA LYS A 64 -7.74 18.98 -3.12
C LYS A 64 -6.35 19.00 -3.76
N ALA A 65 -5.35 18.41 -3.11
CA ALA A 65 -3.99 18.35 -3.63
C ALA A 65 -3.92 17.59 -4.97
N MET A 66 -4.71 16.52 -5.17
CA MET A 66 -4.80 15.82 -6.45
C MET A 66 -5.39 16.72 -7.55
N LYS A 67 -6.37 17.57 -7.23
CA LYS A 67 -6.95 18.55 -8.17
C LYS A 67 -5.95 19.64 -8.50
N ASP A 68 -5.22 20.15 -7.52
CA ASP A 68 -4.20 21.18 -7.70
C ASP A 68 -3.04 20.68 -8.57
N CYS A 69 -2.69 19.38 -8.47
CA CYS A 69 -1.73 18.70 -9.35
C CYS A 69 -2.29 18.40 -10.76
N HIS A 70 -3.55 18.74 -11.05
CA HIS A 70 -4.23 18.36 -12.28
C HIS A 70 -4.15 16.86 -12.62
N TYR A 71 -4.21 16.01 -11.60
CA TYR A 71 -4.14 14.57 -11.80
C TYR A 71 -5.36 14.06 -12.55
N SER A 72 -5.13 13.35 -13.66
CA SER A 72 -6.17 12.70 -14.45
C SER A 72 -6.15 11.20 -14.25
N ILE A 73 -7.33 10.64 -13.98
CA ILE A 73 -7.49 9.19 -13.81
C ILE A 73 -7.26 8.46 -15.14
N LYS A 74 -6.56 7.33 -15.06
CA LYS A 74 -6.33 6.44 -16.19
C LYS A 74 -7.31 5.27 -16.09
N PRO A 75 -8.38 5.22 -16.91
CA PRO A 75 -9.42 4.19 -16.79
C PRO A 75 -8.90 2.77 -16.96
N ASN A 76 -7.78 2.59 -17.66
CA ASN A 76 -7.17 1.28 -17.92
C ASN A 76 -6.18 0.83 -16.84
N LYS A 77 -5.98 1.63 -15.78
CA LYS A 77 -5.10 1.27 -14.64
C LYS A 77 -5.94 1.02 -13.40
N GLY A 78 -5.55 0.02 -12.64
CA GLY A 78 -6.15 -0.24 -11.31
C GLY A 78 -5.89 0.90 -10.32
N VAL A 79 -6.70 0.99 -9.28
CA VAL A 79 -6.61 2.04 -8.24
C VAL A 79 -5.25 2.02 -7.51
N LYS A 80 -4.74 0.84 -7.14
CA LYS A 80 -3.46 0.69 -6.40
C LYS A 80 -2.25 1.28 -7.11
N PRO A 81 -1.96 0.94 -8.39
CA PRO A 81 -0.84 1.55 -9.10
C PRO A 81 -1.03 3.06 -9.31
N GLN A 82 -2.27 3.52 -9.51
CA GLN A 82 -2.56 4.95 -9.62
C GLN A 82 -2.31 5.69 -8.30
N ALA A 83 -2.69 5.11 -7.15
CA ALA A 83 -2.40 5.68 -5.84
C ALA A 83 -0.89 5.84 -5.60
N LEU A 84 -0.07 4.89 -6.03
CA LEU A 84 1.39 5.00 -5.94
C LEU A 84 1.96 6.11 -6.84
N ASP A 85 1.39 6.30 -8.04
CA ASP A 85 1.77 7.40 -8.93
C ASP A 85 1.40 8.75 -8.30
N VAL A 86 0.20 8.85 -7.72
CA VAL A 86 -0.29 10.05 -7.00
C VAL A 86 0.60 10.38 -5.80
N ILE A 87 0.99 9.39 -4.99
CA ILE A 87 1.90 9.61 -3.84
C ILE A 87 3.22 10.25 -4.30
N LYS A 88 3.76 9.84 -5.45
CA LYS A 88 5.00 10.44 -5.98
C LYS A 88 4.79 11.89 -6.38
N LEU A 89 3.67 12.21 -7.05
CA LEU A 89 3.34 13.58 -7.45
C LEU A 89 3.07 14.49 -6.25
N LEU A 90 2.30 13.99 -5.27
CA LEU A 90 1.95 14.79 -4.10
C LEU A 90 3.13 15.08 -3.17
N LYS A 91 4.15 14.20 -3.15
CA LYS A 91 5.39 14.45 -2.39
C LYS A 91 6.13 15.73 -2.79
N GLU A 92 5.93 16.20 -4.01
CA GLU A 92 6.54 17.44 -4.50
C GLU A 92 5.81 18.70 -4.02
N GLN A 93 4.53 18.55 -3.62
CA GLN A 93 3.67 19.68 -3.25
C GLN A 93 3.36 19.75 -1.75
N ILE A 94 3.22 18.60 -1.12
CA ILE A 94 2.92 18.51 0.31
C ILE A 94 3.90 17.56 1.01
N PRO A 95 4.27 17.82 2.27
CA PRO A 95 5.06 16.89 3.05
C PRO A 95 4.27 15.59 3.25
N LEU A 96 4.54 14.58 2.46
CA LEU A 96 3.83 13.30 2.45
C LEU A 96 4.81 12.16 2.58
N GLU A 97 4.67 11.34 3.61
CA GLU A 97 5.42 10.11 3.78
C GLU A 97 4.49 8.88 3.87
N LYS A 98 5.01 7.72 3.51
CA LYS A 98 4.28 6.47 3.72
C LYS A 98 4.22 6.15 5.20
N ALA A 99 3.05 5.76 5.68
CA ALA A 99 2.88 5.25 7.02
C ALA A 99 3.82 4.06 7.27
N GLN A 100 4.46 4.03 8.43
CA GLN A 100 5.36 2.95 8.83
C GLN A 100 4.60 1.95 9.67
N MET A 101 5.02 0.68 9.60
CA MET A 101 4.52 -0.37 10.48
C MET A 101 5.51 -0.55 11.62
N ARG A 102 5.00 -0.67 12.84
CA ARG A 102 5.78 -1.01 14.02
C ARG A 102 5.73 -2.51 14.23
N VAL A 103 6.87 -3.15 14.17
CA VAL A 103 6.99 -4.59 14.32
C VAL A 103 7.96 -4.94 15.43
N LYS A 104 7.67 -6.04 16.11
CA LYS A 104 8.57 -6.68 17.07
C LYS A 104 9.02 -8.00 16.45
N ILE A 105 10.31 -8.16 16.30
CA ILE A 105 10.93 -9.33 15.69
C ILE A 105 11.73 -10.03 16.80
N THR A 106 11.35 -11.26 17.09
CA THR A 106 12.10 -12.11 18.03
C THR A 106 12.92 -13.11 17.21
N ILE A 107 14.22 -13.10 17.41
CA ILE A 107 15.18 -13.98 16.71
C ILE A 107 15.68 -15.00 17.74
N ASN A 108 15.36 -16.27 17.53
CA ASN A 108 15.82 -17.36 18.40
C ASN A 108 17.27 -17.73 18.10
N THR A 109 17.96 -18.29 19.07
CA THR A 109 19.34 -18.78 18.95
C THR A 109 19.48 -19.83 17.85
N GLY A 110 20.39 -19.59 16.88
CA GLY A 110 20.68 -20.54 15.82
C GLY A 110 21.96 -20.19 15.07
N LYS A 111 22.48 -21.14 14.31
CA LYS A 111 23.71 -20.93 13.48
C LYS A 111 23.54 -19.82 12.45
N GLU A 112 22.30 -19.53 12.05
CA GLU A 112 21.94 -18.52 11.04
C GLU A 112 21.45 -17.19 11.63
N ALA A 113 21.28 -17.11 12.97
CA ALA A 113 20.75 -15.92 13.64
C ALA A 113 21.51 -14.63 13.30
N LYS A 114 22.83 -14.71 13.12
CA LYS A 114 23.66 -13.56 12.71
C LYS A 114 23.35 -13.07 11.30
N LYS A 115 23.16 -13.99 10.35
CA LYS A 115 22.81 -13.64 8.96
C LYS A 115 21.43 -13.03 8.89
N ILE A 116 20.45 -13.65 9.55
CA ILE A 116 19.07 -13.17 9.65
C ILE A 116 19.06 -11.75 10.26
N LYS A 117 19.82 -11.53 11.33
CA LYS A 117 19.97 -10.22 11.94
C LYS A 117 20.45 -9.16 10.94
N GLU A 118 21.52 -9.46 10.19
CA GLU A 118 22.10 -8.52 9.23
C GLU A 118 21.14 -8.21 8.07
N GLU A 119 20.40 -9.22 7.59
CA GLU A 119 19.40 -9.04 6.53
C GLU A 119 18.20 -8.22 7.02
N ILE A 120 17.71 -8.51 8.22
CA ILE A 120 16.61 -7.75 8.83
C ILE A 120 17.02 -6.29 9.05
N LEU A 121 18.21 -6.04 9.60
CA LEU A 121 18.69 -4.68 9.86
C LEU A 121 18.74 -3.82 8.59
N LYS A 122 18.95 -4.40 7.42
CA LYS A 122 18.91 -3.67 6.13
C LYS A 122 17.50 -3.28 5.70
N LEU A 123 16.47 -4.00 6.18
CA LEU A 123 15.08 -3.77 5.85
C LEU A 123 14.37 -2.82 6.83
N LEU A 124 14.99 -2.58 8.00
CA LEU A 124 14.46 -1.65 9.00
C LEU A 124 14.70 -0.21 8.55
N LYS A 125 13.70 0.64 8.76
CA LYS A 125 13.83 2.09 8.54
C LYS A 125 14.38 2.78 9.78
N VAL A 126 13.79 2.48 10.94
CA VAL A 126 14.22 2.98 12.24
C VAL A 126 14.20 1.84 13.24
N LYS A 127 15.28 1.66 13.96
CA LYS A 127 15.37 0.73 15.07
C LYS A 127 15.04 1.46 16.37
N GLU A 128 13.97 1.07 17.06
CA GLU A 128 13.56 1.68 18.34
C GLU A 128 14.25 1.03 19.52
N SER A 129 14.25 -0.30 19.58
CA SER A 129 14.90 -1.04 20.65
C SER A 129 15.50 -2.35 20.17
N GLU A 130 16.57 -2.76 20.81
CA GLU A 130 17.23 -4.04 20.57
C GLU A 130 17.70 -4.60 21.91
N ASN A 131 17.14 -5.74 22.29
CA ASN A 131 17.51 -6.44 23.52
C ASN A 131 17.96 -7.86 23.17
N TRP A 132 19.12 -8.26 23.66
CA TRP A 132 19.64 -9.62 23.53
C TRP A 132 19.76 -10.28 24.90
N ASP A 133 19.20 -11.45 25.02
CA ASP A 133 19.34 -12.26 26.21
C ASP A 133 20.70 -13.00 26.20
N SER A 134 21.17 -13.36 27.39
CA SER A 134 22.37 -14.17 27.58
C SER A 134 22.31 -15.53 26.87
N ALA A 135 21.13 -16.04 26.59
CA ALA A 135 20.88 -17.23 25.78
C ALA A 135 21.04 -16.99 24.28
N GLY A 136 21.26 -15.74 23.82
CA GLY A 136 21.40 -15.37 22.43
C GLY A 136 20.10 -15.16 21.65
N THR A 137 18.96 -15.12 22.36
CA THR A 137 17.66 -14.71 21.77
C THR A 137 17.62 -13.19 21.69
N GLY A 138 17.31 -12.65 20.53
CA GLY A 138 17.22 -11.20 20.31
C GLY A 138 15.78 -10.76 20.08
N VAL A 139 15.40 -9.66 20.72
CA VAL A 139 14.12 -8.98 20.48
C VAL A 139 14.42 -7.60 19.91
N VAL A 140 13.95 -7.34 18.71
CA VAL A 140 14.15 -6.06 18.00
C VAL A 140 12.78 -5.46 17.75
N THR A 141 12.55 -4.23 18.26
CA THR A 141 11.37 -3.43 17.89
C THR A 141 11.80 -2.36 16.92
N ALA A 142 11.13 -2.28 15.79
CA ALA A 142 11.52 -1.37 14.73
C ALA A 142 10.35 -0.92 13.87
N LEU A 143 10.55 0.20 13.18
CA LEU A 143 9.65 0.69 12.14
C LEU A 143 10.13 0.20 10.78
N ILE A 144 9.19 -0.35 10.02
CA ILE A 144 9.43 -0.86 8.67
C ILE A 144 8.47 -0.23 7.66
N ASP A 145 8.88 -0.17 6.39
CA ASP A 145 7.95 0.09 5.29
C ASP A 145 7.03 -1.12 5.12
N PRO A 146 5.70 -0.95 5.02
CA PRO A 146 4.75 -2.05 4.78
C PRO A 146 5.11 -2.92 3.56
N GLY A 147 5.84 -2.36 2.58
CA GLY A 147 6.35 -3.11 1.43
C GLY A 147 7.39 -4.17 1.79
N ASN A 148 8.16 -3.95 2.87
CA ASN A 148 9.21 -4.87 3.31
C ASN A 148 8.67 -6.00 4.21
N TYR A 149 7.46 -5.85 4.75
CA TYR A 149 6.85 -6.84 5.63
C TYR A 149 6.80 -8.23 5.00
N LYS A 150 6.35 -8.32 3.74
CA LYS A 150 6.30 -9.59 3.01
C LYS A 150 7.68 -10.25 2.88
N THR A 151 8.72 -9.47 2.64
CA THR A 151 10.09 -10.01 2.53
C THR A 151 10.56 -10.61 3.86
N ILE A 152 10.22 -9.95 4.98
CA ILE A 152 10.55 -10.43 6.33
C ILE A 152 9.72 -11.69 6.66
N GLU A 153 8.45 -11.72 6.27
CA GLU A 153 7.58 -12.90 6.41
C GLU A 153 8.08 -14.09 5.59
N ASP A 154 8.52 -13.88 4.35
CA ASP A 154 9.12 -14.92 3.52
C ASP A 154 10.42 -15.47 4.14
N MET A 155 11.21 -14.64 4.83
CA MET A 155 12.38 -15.09 5.62
C MET A 155 11.95 -15.96 6.80
N HIS A 156 10.93 -15.53 7.56
CA HIS A 156 10.38 -16.31 8.67
C HIS A 156 9.94 -17.72 8.23
N ILE A 157 9.27 -17.82 7.09
CA ILE A 157 8.82 -19.11 6.53
C ILE A 157 10.00 -20.00 6.13
N LYS A 158 11.05 -19.43 5.53
CA LYS A 158 12.25 -20.16 5.11
C LYS A 158 13.05 -20.71 6.29
N ASP A 159 13.13 -19.96 7.36
CA ASP A 159 13.95 -20.28 8.54
C ASP A 159 13.24 -21.17 9.57
N LYS A 160 12.10 -21.79 9.20
CA LYS A 160 11.38 -22.81 9.98
C LYS A 160 11.19 -22.47 11.48
N GLY A 161 10.87 -21.21 11.78
CA GLY A 161 10.50 -20.80 13.14
C GLY A 161 11.67 -20.32 14.01
N SER A 162 12.84 -20.05 13.44
CA SER A 162 13.95 -19.40 14.15
C SER A 162 13.68 -17.92 14.45
N MET A 163 12.64 -17.36 13.81
CA MET A 163 12.22 -15.98 13.96
C MET A 163 10.70 -15.92 14.18
N ILE A 164 10.26 -15.00 15.04
CA ILE A 164 8.84 -14.70 15.25
C ILE A 164 8.61 -13.23 14.94
N ILE A 165 7.56 -12.90 14.20
CA ILE A 165 7.20 -11.54 13.81
C ILE A 165 5.85 -11.22 14.46
N GLU A 166 5.80 -10.17 15.25
CA GLU A 166 4.59 -9.61 15.84
C GLU A 166 4.40 -8.19 15.29
N VAL A 167 3.25 -7.91 14.71
CA VAL A 167 2.89 -6.55 14.29
C VAL A 167 2.29 -5.83 15.48
N LEU A 168 2.96 -4.81 15.97
CA LEU A 168 2.48 -3.98 17.07
C LEU A 168 1.49 -2.94 16.58
N ASP A 169 1.86 -2.21 15.50
CA ASP A 169 1.02 -1.21 14.87
C ASP A 169 1.09 -1.32 13.34
N LEU A 170 -0.06 -1.41 12.70
CA LEU A 170 -0.17 -1.41 11.23
C LEU A 170 0.15 -0.04 10.63
N LYS A 171 -0.10 1.01 11.39
CA LYS A 171 0.15 2.40 11.01
C LYS A 171 0.66 3.13 12.25
N HIS A 172 1.97 3.28 12.33
CA HIS A 172 2.58 4.01 13.43
C HIS A 172 2.23 5.49 13.32
N ILE A 173 1.56 6.01 14.34
CA ILE A 173 1.17 7.40 14.49
C ILE A 173 1.74 7.86 15.82
N GLU A 174 2.60 8.87 15.82
CA GLU A 174 3.01 9.51 17.06
C GLU A 174 1.84 10.33 17.61
N LEU A 175 1.30 9.86 18.72
CA LEU A 175 0.37 10.65 19.52
C LEU A 175 1.24 11.62 20.34
N THR A 176 1.43 12.83 19.84
CA THR A 176 1.86 13.92 20.73
C THR A 176 0.71 14.17 21.69
N GLU A 177 0.86 13.66 22.93
CA GLU A 177 0.02 14.14 24.03
C GLU A 177 0.30 15.62 24.18
N GLU A 178 -0.54 16.47 23.62
CA GLU A 178 -0.63 17.85 24.06
C GLU A 178 -1.21 17.78 25.47
N ILE A 179 -0.32 17.88 26.45
CA ILE A 179 -0.68 18.12 27.84
C ILE A 179 -1.32 19.50 27.88
N PHE A 180 -2.65 19.53 28.02
CA PHE A 180 -3.39 20.74 28.37
C PHE A 180 -3.14 21.08 29.85
#